data_dfebd64e8ed8158deba050b93bd73186
#
_entry.id   dfebd64e8ed8158deba050b93bd73186
#
_cell.length_a   1.000
_cell.length_b   1.000
_cell.length_c   1.000
_cell.angle_alpha   90.00
_cell.angle_beta   90.00
_cell.angle_gamma   90.00
#
_symmetry.space_group_name_H-M   'P 1'
#
loop_
_entity.id
_entity.type
_entity.pdbx_description
1 polymer ?
#
loop_
_entity_poly.entity_id
_entity_poly.type
_entity_poly.pdbx_seq_one_letter_code
_entity_poly.pdbx_strand_id
1 'polypeptide(L)'
;MRLTLECGPAAVVKTAHRMGIASKLEANPSIALGTSEVSVLELVSAYAPFANGGIAVVPHVVERVRTADGKKTLYANADSTIGRVVDARYVAMMNTMMHETLTIGTARKADLPGWMAAGKTGTSQDFRDAWFIGYTGHLVTGIWLGNDDSSPTKKATGSGLPVEIWSRFMKIAHQNVAVADLPGLSRWFGAAPSFGAPPSPGAAPAMPVSQDRLAPTDRLAPNAVVSNSNVRPEADHGLDGWFLDRLFGRR
;
A
#
# COMPACT_ATOMS: atom_id res chain seq x y z
N MET A 1 -2.27 -3.52 -18.01
CA MET A 1 -1.15 -3.20 -18.93
C MET A 1 -1.31 -1.84 -19.62
N ARG A 2 -2.44 -1.53 -20.27
CA ARG A 2 -2.58 -0.27 -21.03
C ARG A 2 -2.31 0.98 -20.19
N LEU A 3 -2.96 1.13 -19.04
CA LEU A 3 -2.69 2.24 -18.12
C LEU A 3 -1.24 2.29 -17.63
N THR A 4 -0.62 1.13 -17.41
CA THR A 4 0.79 1.05 -16.99
C THR A 4 1.73 1.57 -18.08
N LEU A 5 1.39 1.34 -19.34
CA LEU A 5 2.16 1.89 -20.47
C LEU A 5 1.98 3.40 -20.59
N GLU A 6 0.78 3.92 -20.32
CA GLU A 6 0.48 5.36 -20.36
C GLU A 6 1.20 6.15 -19.25
N CYS A 7 1.18 5.64 -18.00
CA CYS A 7 1.84 6.30 -16.86
C CYS A 7 3.33 5.92 -16.69
N GLY A 8 3.78 4.90 -17.38
CA GLY A 8 5.14 4.35 -17.32
C GLY A 8 5.34 3.34 -16.17
N PRO A 9 5.95 2.16 -16.42
CA PRO A 9 6.20 1.15 -15.40
C PRO A 9 7.03 1.65 -14.22
N ALA A 10 7.98 2.56 -14.45
CA ALA A 10 8.80 3.16 -13.39
C ALA A 10 7.96 3.98 -12.39
N ALA A 11 6.88 4.62 -12.82
CA ALA A 11 5.97 5.34 -11.93
C ALA A 11 5.19 4.36 -11.03
N VAL A 12 4.85 3.17 -11.54
CA VAL A 12 4.21 2.11 -10.76
C VAL A 12 5.16 1.60 -9.68
N VAL A 13 6.40 1.27 -10.03
CA VAL A 13 7.45 0.85 -9.08
C VAL A 13 7.67 1.90 -8.00
N LYS A 14 7.87 3.17 -8.39
CA LYS A 14 8.04 4.28 -7.45
C LYS A 14 6.86 4.41 -6.48
N THR A 15 5.64 4.19 -6.96
CA THR A 15 4.45 4.26 -6.11
C THR A 15 4.40 3.07 -5.15
N ALA A 16 4.72 1.86 -5.60
CA ALA A 16 4.78 0.68 -4.75
C ALA A 16 5.81 0.85 -3.61
N HIS A 17 7.02 1.31 -3.93
CA HIS A 17 8.04 1.62 -2.91
C HIS A 17 7.57 2.70 -1.92
N ARG A 18 6.92 3.76 -2.41
CA ARG A 18 6.35 4.80 -1.53
C ARG A 18 5.31 4.25 -0.57
N MET A 19 4.57 3.20 -0.97
CA MET A 19 3.57 2.53 -0.14
C MET A 19 4.15 1.47 0.80
N GLY A 20 5.47 1.21 0.74
CA GLY A 20 6.15 0.34 1.70
C GLY A 20 6.64 -1.01 1.13
N ILE A 21 6.54 -1.24 -0.18
CA ILE A 21 7.17 -2.41 -0.81
C ILE A 21 8.68 -2.15 -0.88
N ALA A 22 9.48 -2.97 -0.20
CA ALA A 22 10.94 -2.88 -0.21
C ALA A 22 11.57 -3.88 -1.20
N SER A 23 10.87 -4.96 -1.53
CA SER A 23 11.30 -5.96 -2.51
C SER A 23 11.64 -5.31 -3.86
N LYS A 24 12.64 -5.87 -4.55
CA LYS A 24 13.03 -5.42 -5.87
C LYS A 24 11.90 -5.64 -6.88
N LEU A 25 11.47 -4.57 -7.51
CA LEU A 25 10.42 -4.58 -8.52
C LEU A 25 10.99 -4.29 -9.89
N GLU A 26 10.60 -5.08 -10.89
CA GLU A 26 11.02 -4.87 -12.26
C GLU A 26 10.13 -3.83 -12.96
N ALA A 27 10.75 -2.73 -13.42
CA ALA A 27 10.03 -1.64 -14.11
C ALA A 27 9.72 -2.00 -15.57
N ASN A 28 8.92 -3.04 -15.77
CA ASN A 28 8.46 -3.49 -17.08
C ASN A 28 6.93 -3.50 -17.17
N PRO A 29 6.33 -3.56 -18.36
CA PRO A 29 4.87 -3.53 -18.52
C PRO A 29 4.13 -4.66 -17.80
N SER A 30 4.78 -5.82 -17.61
CA SER A 30 4.16 -6.99 -16.97
C SER A 30 3.96 -6.83 -15.46
N ILE A 31 4.57 -5.80 -14.83
CA ILE A 31 4.31 -5.47 -13.41
C ILE A 31 2.81 -5.25 -13.14
N ALA A 32 2.05 -4.78 -14.13
CA ALA A 32 0.60 -4.65 -14.04
C ALA A 32 -0.14 -5.98 -13.84
N LEU A 33 0.51 -7.09 -14.11
CA LEU A 33 0.00 -8.46 -13.93
C LEU A 33 0.54 -9.12 -12.66
N GLY A 34 1.37 -8.40 -11.88
CA GLY A 34 1.93 -8.92 -10.64
C GLY A 34 3.07 -9.91 -10.86
N THR A 35 3.99 -9.62 -11.80
CA THR A 35 5.11 -10.52 -12.13
C THR A 35 6.32 -10.38 -11.20
N SER A 36 6.32 -9.40 -10.30
CA SER A 36 7.37 -9.26 -9.29
C SER A 36 6.96 -9.92 -7.98
N GLU A 37 7.90 -10.59 -7.35
CA GLU A 37 7.70 -11.25 -6.06
C GLU A 37 7.76 -10.24 -4.91
N VAL A 38 6.87 -10.41 -3.94
CA VAL A 38 6.80 -9.59 -2.73
C VAL A 38 6.40 -10.45 -1.53
N SER A 39 6.80 -10.07 -0.33
CA SER A 39 6.34 -10.79 0.87
C SER A 39 4.89 -10.45 1.21
N VAL A 40 4.22 -11.36 1.92
CA VAL A 40 2.84 -11.14 2.40
C VAL A 40 2.77 -9.89 3.27
N LEU A 41 3.74 -9.70 4.16
CA LEU A 41 3.78 -8.57 5.08
C LEU A 41 3.92 -7.23 4.37
N GLU A 42 4.81 -7.13 3.36
CA GLU A 42 4.96 -5.92 2.55
C GLU A 42 3.66 -5.58 1.84
N LEU A 43 3.03 -6.58 1.21
CA LEU A 43 1.81 -6.34 0.47
C LEU A 43 0.67 -5.92 1.38
N VAL A 44 0.47 -6.56 2.54
CA VAL A 44 -0.53 -6.15 3.55
C VAL A 44 -0.26 -4.72 4.02
N SER A 45 1.01 -4.38 4.29
CA SER A 45 1.39 -3.03 4.72
C SER A 45 1.11 -1.98 3.64
N ALA A 46 1.35 -2.31 2.36
CA ALA A 46 1.08 -1.43 1.23
C ALA A 46 -0.43 -1.19 1.00
N TYR A 47 -1.30 -2.08 1.51
CA TYR A 47 -2.74 -1.87 1.48
C TYR A 47 -3.27 -1.04 2.67
N ALA A 48 -2.52 -0.92 3.77
CA ALA A 48 -2.94 -0.14 4.94
C ALA A 48 -3.32 1.32 4.62
N PRO A 49 -2.63 2.06 3.72
CA PRO A 49 -3.02 3.40 3.31
C PRO A 49 -4.45 3.50 2.77
N PHE A 50 -4.98 2.46 2.13
CA PHE A 50 -6.36 2.49 1.64
C PHE A 50 -7.39 2.32 2.77
N ALA A 51 -7.04 1.57 3.81
CA ALA A 51 -7.89 1.38 4.99
C ALA A 51 -7.94 2.63 5.89
N ASN A 52 -6.85 3.41 5.98
CA ASN A 52 -6.68 4.49 6.94
C ASN A 52 -6.67 5.91 6.34
N GLY A 53 -7.04 6.07 5.07
CA GLY A 53 -7.14 7.37 4.42
C GLY A 53 -5.84 7.91 3.83
N GLY A 54 -4.84 7.06 3.59
CA GLY A 54 -3.63 7.40 2.82
C GLY A 54 -2.34 7.50 3.63
N ILE A 55 -2.33 7.03 4.86
CA ILE A 55 -1.16 7.08 5.75
C ILE A 55 -0.43 5.74 5.70
N ALA A 56 0.87 5.77 5.36
CA ALA A 56 1.70 4.56 5.41
C ALA A 56 2.02 4.16 6.86
N VAL A 57 2.14 2.88 7.07
CA VAL A 57 2.45 2.29 8.38
C VAL A 57 3.69 1.42 8.29
N VAL A 58 4.47 1.37 9.38
CA VAL A 58 5.57 0.42 9.54
C VAL A 58 5.04 -0.75 10.37
N PRO A 59 4.96 -1.97 9.82
CA PRO A 59 4.50 -3.11 10.57
C PRO A 59 5.46 -3.43 11.71
N HIS A 60 4.94 -3.78 12.87
CA HIS A 60 5.72 -4.20 14.03
C HIS A 60 4.94 -5.21 14.85
N VAL A 61 5.63 -6.11 15.53
CA VAL A 61 5.04 -7.16 16.36
C VAL A 61 5.20 -6.89 17.85
N VAL A 62 6.12 -5.98 18.21
CA VAL A 62 6.37 -5.61 19.61
C VAL A 62 6.03 -4.14 19.80
N GLU A 63 4.95 -3.88 20.51
CA GLU A 63 4.54 -2.53 20.83
C GLU A 63 5.27 -1.98 22.07
N ARG A 64 5.43 -2.82 23.08
CA ARG A 64 6.06 -2.42 24.34
C ARG A 64 6.71 -3.58 25.08
N VAL A 65 7.88 -3.35 25.63
CA VAL A 65 8.57 -4.27 26.56
C VAL A 65 8.72 -3.58 27.90
N ARG A 66 8.31 -4.27 28.98
CA ARG A 66 8.47 -3.80 30.36
C ARG A 66 9.29 -4.79 31.17
N THR A 67 9.85 -4.33 32.30
CA THR A 67 10.40 -5.22 33.33
C THR A 67 9.32 -6.12 33.91
N ALA A 68 9.71 -7.28 34.48
CA ALA A 68 8.76 -8.26 35.04
C ALA A 68 7.88 -7.66 36.17
N ASP A 69 8.40 -6.68 36.92
CA ASP A 69 7.65 -5.93 37.94
C ASP A 69 6.75 -4.82 37.34
N GLY A 70 6.75 -4.63 36.02
CA GLY A 70 5.95 -3.65 35.29
C GLY A 70 6.36 -2.18 35.51
N LYS A 71 7.37 -1.91 36.37
CA LYS A 71 7.71 -0.55 36.76
C LYS A 71 8.49 0.24 35.73
N LYS A 72 9.29 -0.45 34.90
CA LYS A 72 10.13 0.20 33.89
C LYS A 72 9.74 -0.26 32.49
N THR A 73 9.53 0.68 31.59
CA THR A 73 9.43 0.41 30.15
C THR A 73 10.85 0.35 29.57
N LEU A 74 11.19 -0.81 29.00
CA LEU A 74 12.49 -1.05 28.37
C LEU A 74 12.46 -0.65 26.90
N TYR A 75 11.32 -0.83 26.26
CA TYR A 75 11.07 -0.47 24.87
C TYR A 75 9.60 -0.04 24.70
N ALA A 76 9.37 0.97 23.93
CA ALA A 76 8.04 1.32 23.42
C ALA A 76 8.19 1.77 21.97
N ASN A 77 7.34 1.23 21.11
CA ASN A 77 7.23 1.75 19.76
C ASN A 77 6.60 3.15 19.82
N ALA A 78 7.34 4.16 19.37
CA ALA A 78 6.93 5.55 19.54
C ALA A 78 5.89 5.96 18.51
N ASP A 79 6.09 5.61 17.24
CA ASP A 79 5.18 5.90 16.14
C ASP A 79 5.51 4.98 14.96
N SER A 80 4.52 4.27 14.48
CA SER A 80 4.64 3.40 13.31
C SER A 80 4.18 4.07 12.02
N THR A 81 3.79 5.35 12.05
CA THR A 81 3.32 6.07 10.86
C THR A 81 4.47 6.80 10.17
N ILE A 82 4.50 6.68 8.84
CA ILE A 82 5.49 7.38 7.99
C ILE A 82 4.92 8.72 7.48
N GLY A 83 3.61 8.92 7.65
CA GLY A 83 2.89 10.07 7.11
C GLY A 83 2.04 9.71 5.88
N ARG A 84 1.47 10.74 5.26
CA ARG A 84 0.58 10.55 4.10
C ARG A 84 1.38 10.23 2.83
N VAL A 85 1.10 9.09 2.24
CA VAL A 85 1.73 8.59 1.00
C VAL A 85 0.76 8.56 -0.18
N VAL A 86 -0.55 8.57 0.09
CA VAL A 86 -1.61 8.66 -0.92
C VAL A 86 -2.57 9.76 -0.52
N ASP A 87 -2.92 10.63 -1.46
CA ASP A 87 -3.95 11.65 -1.23
C ASP A 87 -5.31 10.99 -0.98
N ALA A 88 -6.09 11.56 -0.04
CA ALA A 88 -7.38 11.01 0.37
C ALA A 88 -8.37 10.86 -0.81
N ARG A 89 -8.29 11.75 -1.81
CA ARG A 89 -9.10 11.66 -3.03
C ARG A 89 -8.81 10.38 -3.82
N TYR A 90 -7.53 10.02 -3.97
CA TYR A 90 -7.14 8.79 -4.67
C TYR A 90 -7.45 7.55 -3.84
N VAL A 91 -7.37 7.64 -2.51
CA VAL A 91 -7.83 6.56 -1.63
C VAL A 91 -9.31 6.28 -1.85
N ALA A 92 -10.15 7.30 -1.88
CA ALA A 92 -11.59 7.17 -2.14
C ALA A 92 -11.88 6.49 -3.49
N MET A 93 -11.20 6.92 -4.56
CA MET A 93 -11.33 6.32 -5.89
C MET A 93 -10.90 4.84 -5.90
N MET A 94 -9.77 4.52 -5.27
CA MET A 94 -9.28 3.14 -5.17
C MET A 94 -10.21 2.27 -4.34
N ASN A 95 -10.70 2.78 -3.21
CA ASN A 95 -11.65 2.04 -2.38
C ASN A 95 -12.95 1.73 -3.13
N THR A 96 -13.46 2.66 -3.93
CA THR A 96 -14.62 2.41 -4.79
C THR A 96 -14.35 1.25 -5.75
N MET A 97 -13.24 1.28 -6.49
CA MET A 97 -12.88 0.22 -7.43
C MET A 97 -12.62 -1.12 -6.73
N MET A 98 -11.95 -1.11 -5.57
CA MET A 98 -11.65 -2.34 -4.84
C MET A 98 -12.86 -2.89 -4.09
N HIS A 99 -13.82 -2.07 -3.71
CA HIS A 99 -15.12 -2.51 -3.19
C HIS A 99 -15.92 -3.29 -4.24
N GLU A 100 -15.91 -2.84 -5.50
CA GLU A 100 -16.57 -3.53 -6.62
C GLU A 100 -16.06 -4.97 -6.80
N THR A 101 -14.82 -5.29 -6.41
CA THR A 101 -14.31 -6.66 -6.48
C THR A 101 -15.05 -7.61 -5.54
N LEU A 102 -15.60 -7.09 -4.42
CA LEU A 102 -16.35 -7.87 -3.43
C LEU A 102 -17.84 -7.93 -3.78
N THR A 103 -18.37 -6.92 -4.43
CA THR A 103 -19.83 -6.86 -4.75
C THR A 103 -20.16 -7.60 -6.02
N ILE A 104 -19.47 -7.33 -7.12
CA ILE A 104 -19.75 -7.91 -8.45
C ILE A 104 -18.53 -8.61 -9.06
N GLY A 105 -17.33 -8.43 -8.49
CA GLY A 105 -16.06 -8.91 -9.05
C GLY A 105 -15.64 -10.29 -8.58
N THR A 106 -14.32 -10.52 -8.61
CA THR A 106 -13.67 -11.82 -8.35
C THR A 106 -13.71 -12.26 -6.91
N ALA A 107 -14.00 -11.36 -5.96
CA ALA A 107 -14.07 -11.65 -4.53
C ALA A 107 -15.51 -11.65 -3.98
N ARG A 108 -16.52 -11.93 -4.80
CA ARG A 108 -17.95 -11.96 -4.38
C ARG A 108 -18.25 -12.87 -3.18
N LYS A 109 -17.39 -13.87 -2.93
CA LYS A 109 -17.49 -14.76 -1.76
C LYS A 109 -16.94 -14.15 -0.47
N ALA A 110 -16.33 -12.95 -0.54
CA ALA A 110 -15.82 -12.21 0.62
C ALA A 110 -16.96 -11.52 1.37
N ASP A 111 -17.98 -12.31 1.75
CA ASP A 111 -19.15 -11.80 2.45
C ASP A 111 -18.81 -11.37 3.88
N LEU A 112 -19.02 -10.09 4.17
CA LEU A 112 -18.86 -9.50 5.51
C LEU A 112 -20.05 -8.58 5.81
N PRO A 113 -21.22 -9.15 6.19
CA PRO A 113 -22.44 -8.41 6.37
C PRO A 113 -22.32 -7.25 7.34
N GLY A 114 -22.82 -6.10 6.96
CA GLY A 114 -22.83 -4.89 7.79
C GLY A 114 -21.52 -4.09 7.79
N TRP A 115 -20.51 -4.53 7.04
CA TRP A 115 -19.23 -3.85 6.93
C TRP A 115 -18.94 -3.37 5.52
N MET A 116 -18.35 -2.18 5.43
CA MET A 116 -17.73 -1.73 4.19
C MET A 116 -16.34 -2.36 4.09
N ALA A 117 -16.16 -3.18 3.08
CA ALA A 117 -14.89 -3.87 2.83
C ALA A 117 -14.46 -3.68 1.38
N ALA A 118 -13.18 -3.71 1.15
CA ALA A 118 -12.58 -3.64 -0.17
C ALA A 118 -11.41 -4.63 -0.26
N GLY A 119 -10.97 -4.97 -1.46
CA GLY A 119 -9.86 -5.91 -1.60
C GLY A 119 -9.55 -6.28 -3.04
N LYS A 120 -8.56 -7.15 -3.20
CA LYS A 120 -8.09 -7.61 -4.50
C LYS A 120 -7.62 -9.05 -4.45
N THR A 121 -8.05 -9.82 -5.43
CA THR A 121 -7.58 -11.19 -5.69
C THR A 121 -6.35 -11.19 -6.58
N GLY A 122 -5.48 -12.15 -6.41
CA GLY A 122 -4.36 -12.47 -7.29
C GLY A 122 -4.29 -13.96 -7.57
N THR A 123 -3.89 -14.33 -8.78
CA THR A 123 -3.62 -15.71 -9.16
C THR A 123 -2.47 -15.68 -10.16
N SER A 124 -1.36 -16.36 -9.84
CA SER A 124 -0.24 -16.49 -10.76
C SER A 124 -0.53 -17.54 -11.84
N GLN A 125 0.29 -17.53 -12.89
CA GLN A 125 0.23 -18.56 -13.93
C GLN A 125 0.47 -19.95 -13.32
N ASP A 126 -0.12 -20.96 -13.92
CA ASP A 126 -0.05 -22.37 -13.47
C ASP A 126 -0.55 -22.58 -12.04
N PHE A 127 -1.32 -21.62 -11.48
CA PHE A 127 -1.86 -21.72 -10.11
C PHE A 127 -0.80 -21.92 -9.03
N ARG A 128 0.37 -21.31 -9.16
CA ARG A 128 1.45 -21.41 -8.17
C ARG A 128 1.12 -20.60 -6.92
N ASP A 129 0.51 -19.41 -7.11
CA ASP A 129 0.11 -18.52 -6.03
C ASP A 129 -1.34 -18.14 -6.15
N ALA A 130 -2.04 -18.16 -5.04
CA ALA A 130 -3.39 -17.67 -4.91
C ALA A 130 -3.46 -16.66 -3.76
N TRP A 131 -3.81 -15.41 -4.08
CA TRP A 131 -3.78 -14.28 -3.17
C TRP A 131 -5.15 -13.66 -2.96
N PHE A 132 -5.41 -13.23 -1.75
CA PHE A 132 -6.44 -12.24 -1.49
C PHE A 132 -5.96 -11.27 -0.39
N ILE A 133 -5.96 -9.98 -0.70
CA ILE A 133 -5.80 -8.92 0.29
C ILE A 133 -7.14 -8.21 0.40
N GLY A 134 -7.73 -8.19 1.59
CA GLY A 134 -8.98 -7.50 1.85
C GLY A 134 -8.92 -6.72 3.16
N TYR A 135 -9.71 -5.66 3.26
CA TYR A 135 -9.65 -4.75 4.39
C TYR A 135 -10.99 -4.06 4.66
N THR A 136 -11.13 -3.61 5.91
CA THR A 136 -12.15 -2.69 6.41
C THR A 136 -11.45 -1.43 6.94
N GLY A 137 -12.18 -0.49 7.51
CA GLY A 137 -11.59 0.65 8.22
C GLY A 137 -10.78 0.28 9.48
N HIS A 138 -10.83 -0.97 9.94
CA HIS A 138 -10.13 -1.42 11.15
C HIS A 138 -8.98 -2.39 10.89
N LEU A 139 -9.07 -3.22 9.86
CA LEU A 139 -8.16 -4.35 9.70
C LEU A 139 -7.85 -4.60 8.23
N VAL A 140 -6.58 -4.82 7.94
CA VAL A 140 -6.09 -5.32 6.65
C VAL A 140 -5.62 -6.74 6.85
N THR A 141 -6.12 -7.67 6.02
CA THR A 141 -5.77 -9.09 6.12
C THR A 141 -5.38 -9.62 4.76
N GLY A 142 -4.20 -10.25 4.68
CA GLY A 142 -3.71 -10.93 3.50
C GLY A 142 -3.73 -12.44 3.67
N ILE A 143 -4.20 -13.14 2.66
CA ILE A 143 -4.17 -14.61 2.55
C ILE A 143 -3.35 -14.96 1.32
N TRP A 144 -2.35 -15.78 1.52
CA TRP A 144 -1.57 -16.39 0.46
C TRP A 144 -1.61 -17.91 0.58
N LEU A 145 -1.79 -18.56 -0.54
CA LEU A 145 -1.70 -20.03 -0.69
C LEU A 145 -0.75 -20.32 -1.84
N GLY A 146 0.28 -21.08 -1.57
CA GLY A 146 1.30 -21.51 -2.51
C GLY A 146 2.15 -22.62 -1.92
N ASN A 147 3.15 -23.06 -2.68
CA ASN A 147 4.16 -24.03 -2.25
C ASN A 147 5.53 -23.34 -2.23
N ASP A 148 6.34 -23.59 -1.21
CA ASP A 148 7.66 -22.96 -1.04
C ASP A 148 8.65 -23.33 -2.16
N ASP A 149 8.44 -24.45 -2.84
CA ASP A 149 9.20 -24.90 -4.01
C ASP A 149 8.67 -24.34 -5.34
N SER A 150 7.72 -23.42 -5.28
CA SER A 150 7.02 -22.84 -6.45
C SER A 150 6.30 -23.87 -7.33
N SER A 151 6.06 -25.08 -6.83
CA SER A 151 5.24 -26.06 -7.55
C SER A 151 3.77 -25.61 -7.62
N PRO A 152 3.04 -26.00 -8.69
CA PRO A 152 1.63 -25.64 -8.81
C PRO A 152 0.78 -26.19 -7.67
N THR A 153 -0.17 -25.37 -7.20
CA THR A 153 -1.22 -25.84 -6.29
C THR A 153 -2.26 -26.67 -7.06
N LYS A 154 -3.19 -27.31 -6.33
CA LYS A 154 -4.33 -28.03 -6.94
C LYS A 154 -5.37 -27.04 -7.51
N LYS A 155 -4.95 -26.19 -8.47
CA LYS A 155 -5.77 -25.17 -9.13
C LYS A 155 -6.37 -24.15 -8.14
N ALA A 156 -5.64 -23.78 -7.08
CA ALA A 156 -6.06 -22.73 -6.18
C ALA A 156 -6.08 -21.39 -6.93
N THR A 157 -7.15 -20.62 -6.75
CA THR A 157 -7.31 -19.29 -7.31
C THR A 157 -7.58 -18.29 -6.20
N GLY A 158 -7.20 -17.03 -6.41
CA GLY A 158 -7.45 -15.97 -5.44
C GLY A 158 -8.93 -15.75 -5.13
N SER A 159 -9.83 -16.05 -6.07
CA SER A 159 -11.29 -15.97 -5.90
C SER A 159 -11.91 -17.17 -5.16
N GLY A 160 -11.13 -18.19 -4.87
CA GLY A 160 -11.55 -19.40 -4.18
C GLY A 160 -11.24 -19.37 -2.69
N LEU A 161 -10.43 -20.32 -2.25
CA LEU A 161 -10.12 -20.56 -0.84
C LEU A 161 -9.54 -19.33 -0.10
N PRO A 162 -8.64 -18.48 -0.69
CA PRO A 162 -8.16 -17.28 -0.01
C PRO A 162 -9.28 -16.33 0.42
N VAL A 163 -10.26 -16.10 -0.45
CA VAL A 163 -11.43 -15.26 -0.16
C VAL A 163 -12.30 -15.87 0.94
N GLU A 164 -12.51 -17.19 0.92
CA GLU A 164 -13.30 -17.88 1.93
C GLU A 164 -12.63 -17.85 3.31
N ILE A 165 -11.32 -18.08 3.38
CA ILE A 165 -10.54 -17.97 4.63
C ILE A 165 -10.63 -16.55 5.16
N TRP A 166 -10.42 -15.54 4.31
CA TRP A 166 -10.50 -14.14 4.68
C TRP A 166 -11.89 -13.80 5.26
N SER A 167 -12.97 -14.20 4.58
CA SER A 167 -14.34 -13.94 5.05
C SER A 167 -14.60 -14.54 6.43
N ARG A 168 -14.20 -15.80 6.65
CA ARG A 168 -14.35 -16.48 7.94
C ARG A 168 -13.55 -15.77 9.05
N PHE A 169 -12.29 -15.43 8.77
CA PHE A 169 -11.43 -14.72 9.71
C PHE A 169 -12.01 -13.36 10.07
N MET A 170 -12.38 -12.56 9.08
CA MET A 170 -12.89 -11.21 9.28
C MET A 170 -14.22 -11.18 10.04
N LYS A 171 -15.12 -12.16 9.82
CA LYS A 171 -16.35 -12.30 10.59
C LYS A 171 -16.09 -12.49 12.09
N ILE A 172 -15.05 -13.23 12.45
CA ILE A 172 -14.66 -13.43 13.85
C ILE A 172 -13.95 -12.18 14.38
N ALA A 173 -13.00 -11.63 13.64
CA ALA A 173 -12.21 -10.47 14.05
C ALA A 173 -13.04 -9.19 14.24
N HIS A 174 -14.22 -9.12 13.63
CA HIS A 174 -15.12 -7.96 13.74
C HIS A 174 -16.27 -8.16 14.76
N GLN A 175 -16.26 -9.27 15.51
CA GLN A 175 -17.25 -9.45 16.60
C GLN A 175 -17.03 -8.41 17.69
N ASN A 176 -18.11 -7.73 18.08
CA ASN A 176 -18.12 -6.68 19.10
C ASN A 176 -17.25 -5.44 18.78
N VAL A 177 -16.87 -5.27 17.50
CA VAL A 177 -16.18 -4.07 17.02
C VAL A 177 -17.21 -3.09 16.49
N ALA A 178 -17.11 -1.81 16.85
CA ALA A 178 -17.95 -0.77 16.28
C ALA A 178 -17.67 -0.64 14.77
N VAL A 179 -18.72 -0.60 13.96
CA VAL A 179 -18.56 -0.54 12.52
C VAL A 179 -18.00 0.81 12.09
N ALA A 180 -16.93 0.81 11.30
CA ALA A 180 -16.35 2.00 10.67
C ALA A 180 -16.48 1.94 9.16
N ASP A 181 -16.68 3.09 8.56
CA ASP A 181 -16.68 3.23 7.10
C ASP A 181 -15.26 3.21 6.56
N LEU A 182 -15.12 2.75 5.32
CA LEU A 182 -13.86 2.92 4.59
C LEU A 182 -13.73 4.37 4.11
N PRO A 183 -12.53 4.95 4.12
CA PRO A 183 -12.29 6.28 3.61
C PRO A 183 -12.83 6.45 2.17
N GLY A 184 -13.73 7.41 2.00
CA GLY A 184 -14.38 7.69 0.71
C GLY A 184 -15.54 6.77 0.33
N LEU A 185 -15.87 5.75 1.16
CA LEU A 185 -17.09 4.95 1.06
C LEU A 185 -17.95 5.23 2.28
N SER A 186 -19.16 5.71 2.08
CA SER A 186 -20.13 5.94 3.14
C SER A 186 -21.26 4.93 3.03
N ARG A 187 -21.80 4.45 4.15
CA ARG A 187 -22.98 3.57 4.19
C ARG A 187 -24.24 4.19 3.60
N TRP A 188 -24.26 5.49 3.45
CA TRP A 188 -25.33 6.22 2.80
C TRP A 188 -25.18 6.16 1.28
N PHE A 189 -25.28 4.97 0.69
CA PHE A 189 -25.43 4.80 -0.75
C PHE A 189 -26.82 5.24 -1.22
N GLY A 190 -27.19 6.49 -0.91
CA GLY A 190 -28.30 7.17 -1.58
C GLY A 190 -27.82 8.27 -2.52
N ALA A 191 -26.56 8.69 -2.43
CA ALA A 191 -25.97 9.64 -3.35
C ALA A 191 -24.65 9.05 -3.85
N ALA A 192 -24.59 8.71 -5.14
CA ALA A 192 -23.32 8.55 -5.82
C ALA A 192 -22.45 9.77 -5.48
N PRO A 193 -21.12 9.59 -5.17
CA PRO A 193 -20.26 10.74 -5.02
C PRO A 193 -20.42 11.57 -6.29
N SER A 194 -20.95 12.78 -6.16
CA SER A 194 -20.95 13.73 -7.26
C SER A 194 -19.49 14.09 -7.47
N PHE A 195 -18.84 13.35 -8.35
CA PHE A 195 -17.59 13.80 -8.94
C PHE A 195 -17.95 15.11 -9.63
N GLY A 196 -17.55 16.23 -9.02
CA GLY A 196 -17.71 17.52 -9.65
C GLY A 196 -17.23 17.38 -11.09
N ALA A 197 -18.05 17.83 -12.04
CA ALA A 197 -17.69 17.80 -13.43
C ALA A 197 -16.25 18.29 -13.57
N PRO A 198 -15.42 17.69 -14.45
CA PRO A 198 -14.09 18.18 -14.69
C PRO A 198 -14.21 19.69 -15.01
N PRO A 199 -13.35 20.54 -14.44
CA PRO A 199 -13.42 21.97 -14.72
C PRO A 199 -13.39 22.15 -16.23
N SER A 200 -14.37 22.87 -16.75
CA SER A 200 -14.43 23.19 -18.18
C SER A 200 -13.08 23.75 -18.62
N PRO A 201 -12.54 23.34 -19.76
CA PRO A 201 -11.29 23.90 -20.25
C PRO A 201 -11.52 25.37 -20.60
N GLY A 202 -11.20 26.28 -19.70
CA GLY A 202 -11.40 27.72 -19.91
C GLY A 202 -11.37 28.61 -18.66
N ALA A 203 -11.46 28.04 -17.46
CA ALA A 203 -11.38 28.84 -16.22
C ALA A 203 -10.08 28.51 -15.47
N ALA A 204 -8.97 29.06 -15.89
CA ALA A 204 -7.77 29.17 -15.06
C ALA A 204 -8.06 30.18 -13.94
N PRO A 205 -7.89 29.84 -12.65
CA PRO A 205 -7.93 30.82 -11.60
C PRO A 205 -6.74 31.79 -11.80
N ALA A 206 -7.02 33.08 -11.93
CA ALA A 206 -6.00 34.11 -11.95
C ALA A 206 -5.23 34.07 -10.62
N MET A 207 -3.99 33.62 -10.64
CA MET A 207 -3.07 33.76 -9.52
C MET A 207 -2.67 35.26 -9.40
N PRO A 208 -2.63 35.85 -8.21
CA PRO A 208 -2.10 37.16 -8.04
C PRO A 208 -0.61 37.14 -8.38
N VAL A 209 -0.22 37.89 -9.40
CA VAL A 209 1.18 38.13 -9.77
C VAL A 209 1.76 39.09 -8.75
N SER A 210 2.54 38.59 -7.81
CA SER A 210 3.44 39.40 -7.02
C SER A 210 4.55 39.90 -7.94
N GLN A 211 4.50 41.17 -8.28
CA GLN A 211 5.60 41.86 -8.92
C GLN A 211 6.69 42.12 -7.87
N ASP A 212 7.65 41.21 -7.76
CA ASP A 212 8.91 41.53 -7.14
C ASP A 212 10.02 41.46 -8.18
N ARG A 213 10.72 42.62 -8.29
CA ARG A 213 11.72 42.95 -9.28
C ARG A 213 12.93 42.00 -9.14
N LEU A 214 13.23 41.27 -10.16
CA LEU A 214 14.55 40.65 -10.33
C LEU A 214 15.53 41.68 -10.88
N ALA A 215 16.59 41.94 -10.13
CA ALA A 215 17.78 42.60 -10.62
C ALA A 215 18.66 41.61 -11.37
N PRO A 216 19.36 41.99 -12.42
CA PRO A 216 20.16 41.08 -13.24
C PRO A 216 21.61 41.02 -12.78
N THR A 217 22.27 39.96 -13.19
CA THR A 217 23.70 39.57 -13.16
C THR A 217 24.08 38.66 -12.01
N ASP A 218 24.51 37.37 -12.32
CA ASP A 218 25.89 37.17 -12.67
C ASP A 218 26.10 35.84 -13.45
N ARG A 219 27.18 35.85 -14.22
CA ARG A 219 27.55 34.92 -15.25
C ARG A 219 28.08 33.60 -14.69
N LEU A 220 27.72 32.53 -15.42
CA LEU A 220 28.31 31.20 -15.38
C LEU A 220 29.83 31.20 -15.51
N ALA A 221 30.52 30.43 -14.66
CA ALA A 221 31.86 29.93 -14.89
C ALA A 221 31.84 28.43 -14.95
N PRO A 222 32.56 27.76 -15.86
CA PRO A 222 32.50 26.31 -16.09
C PRO A 222 33.56 25.56 -15.29
N ASN A 223 33.24 24.27 -15.02
CA ASN A 223 34.13 23.17 -14.70
C ASN A 223 34.92 23.18 -13.39
N ALA A 224 34.45 22.35 -12.47
CA ALA A 224 35.34 21.60 -11.59
C ALA A 224 34.82 20.15 -11.52
N VAL A 225 35.50 19.24 -12.19
CA VAL A 225 35.41 17.79 -12.02
C VAL A 225 36.05 17.47 -10.66
N VAL A 226 35.23 17.08 -9.69
CA VAL A 226 35.74 16.44 -8.47
C VAL A 226 35.45 14.96 -8.56
N SER A 227 36.48 14.21 -8.90
CA SER A 227 36.48 12.76 -8.73
C SER A 227 36.61 12.47 -7.24
N ASN A 228 35.56 11.92 -6.65
CA ASN A 228 35.66 11.37 -5.31
C ASN A 228 35.39 9.86 -5.38
N SER A 229 36.49 9.12 -5.55
CA SER A 229 36.55 7.68 -5.38
C SER A 229 36.55 7.36 -3.88
N ASN A 230 35.40 7.08 -3.29
CA ASN A 230 35.24 6.32 -2.05
C ASN A 230 33.72 6.06 -1.82
N VAL A 231 33.12 5.32 -2.73
CA VAL A 231 31.82 4.68 -2.43
C VAL A 231 32.14 3.27 -1.95
N ARG A 232 32.07 3.06 -0.64
CA ARG A 232 31.92 1.71 -0.08
C ARG A 232 30.58 1.16 -0.59
N PRO A 233 30.49 -0.10 -0.98
CA PRO A 233 29.19 -0.70 -1.28
C PRO A 233 28.36 -0.68 -0.01
N GLU A 234 27.30 0.09 0.01
CA GLU A 234 26.22 -0.05 0.99
C GLU A 234 25.63 -1.45 0.83
N ALA A 235 25.68 -2.21 1.90
CA ALA A 235 25.02 -3.49 1.98
C ALA A 235 23.52 -3.27 1.80
N ASP A 236 22.95 -3.99 0.86
CA ASP A 236 21.51 -4.01 0.55
C ASP A 236 20.75 -4.55 1.78
N HIS A 237 20.29 -3.64 2.63
CA HIS A 237 19.47 -3.96 3.79
C HIS A 237 18.01 -3.91 3.36
N GLY A 238 17.50 -5.04 2.88
CA GLY A 238 16.06 -5.27 2.76
C GLY A 238 15.34 -5.04 4.10
N LEU A 239 14.00 -5.09 4.09
CA LEU A 239 13.18 -4.94 5.31
C LEU A 239 13.67 -5.79 6.48
N ASP A 240 14.24 -6.97 6.21
CA ASP A 240 14.81 -7.87 7.22
C ASP A 240 16.04 -7.26 7.89
N GLY A 241 16.92 -6.61 7.14
CA GLY A 241 18.09 -5.92 7.69
C GLY A 241 17.70 -4.70 8.52
N TRP A 242 16.78 -3.89 8.02
CA TRP A 242 16.24 -2.74 8.74
C TRP A 242 15.48 -3.15 10.02
N PHE A 243 14.69 -4.23 9.94
CA PHE A 243 13.94 -4.77 11.07
C PHE A 243 14.89 -5.33 12.16
N LEU A 244 15.92 -6.05 11.76
CA LEU A 244 16.93 -6.60 12.67
C LEU A 244 17.80 -5.51 13.31
N ASP A 245 18.21 -4.49 12.56
CA ASP A 245 18.96 -3.35 13.09
C ASP A 245 18.14 -2.54 14.10
N ARG A 246 16.85 -2.43 13.89
CA ARG A 246 15.95 -1.71 14.80
C ARG A 246 15.57 -2.51 16.05
N LEU A 247 15.51 -3.85 15.95
CA LEU A 247 15.22 -4.74 17.08
C LEU A 247 16.43 -5.01 17.95
N PHE A 248 17.60 -5.14 17.36
CA PHE A 248 18.81 -5.58 18.08
C PHE A 248 19.88 -4.51 18.22
N GLY A 249 19.65 -3.31 17.72
CA GLY A 249 20.45 -2.11 17.95
C GLY A 249 21.93 -2.34 17.71
N ARG A 250 22.39 -2.22 16.48
CA ARG A 250 23.86 -2.06 16.29
C ARG A 250 24.27 -0.74 16.95
N ARG A 251 25.11 -0.88 17.96
CA ARG A 251 25.85 0.22 18.61
C ARG A 251 26.93 0.76 17.66
#